data_f50404a20304aea4ffe0394295804a72
#
_entry.id   f50404a20304aea4ffe0394295804a72
#
_cell.length_a   1.000
_cell.length_b   1.000
_cell.length_c   1.000
_cell.angle_alpha   90.00
_cell.angle_beta   90.00
_cell.angle_gamma   90.00
#
_symmetry.space_group_name_H-M   'P 1'
#
loop_
_entity.id
_entity.type
_entity.pdbx_description
1 polymer ?
#
loop_
_entity_poly.entity_id
_entity_poly.type
_entity_poly.pdbx_seq_one_letter_code
_entity_poly.pdbx_strand_id
1 'polypeptide(L)'
;MPVSTAEITNRVAQKGWNVEDNLQHGVPPVGQAVWNRTRRPQVAGSNCSLTSIPSMALVAASADFTHFLDLALAPATEKSYLPFMEPVEALVALNLIEHVGPVRVRQLLEHFVDAPAILRASRQQLLQVRGIGEDTAEAIANWEKTIDLGAELKCITDFGCRIVSQADPEYPELLRQIYDPPVVLYVKGELLARDKNSVAMVGSRMTTHYGIEIARKLAYQLAYVGVTVVSGGARGIDTAAHQGALSGKGRTIAILGTGINLVTPPENARLFEQIAASGAILTQFPFNRHGDKQSFPIRNRLVAGMTLGTVVVEANLTSGALITANFANEYDRQVFAVPGRIDSPRSKGCHDLIKKGAKLCEGAEDILSEFEYLFPPSNRPPSPTETGTLPALELSPNEQKVFGTLGNEEISIDDVIRRSSLPSSAASVALLSLEMKRLIRQLPGKMFVKNR
;
A
#
# COMPACT_ATOMS: atom_id res chain seq x y z
N MET A 1 11.72 -36.33 14.54
CA MET A 1 11.10 -37.53 13.94
C MET A 1 10.11 -37.04 12.90
N PRO A 2 10.17 -37.45 11.66
CA PRO A 2 9.25 -36.99 10.63
C PRO A 2 7.86 -37.61 10.84
N VAL A 3 6.84 -36.77 10.78
CA VAL A 3 5.42 -37.15 10.84
C VAL A 3 5.07 -37.95 9.60
N SER A 4 4.43 -39.13 9.75
CA SER A 4 4.15 -40.04 8.65
C SER A 4 3.02 -39.52 7.76
N THR A 5 3.11 -39.85 6.47
CA THR A 5 2.14 -39.47 5.41
C THR A 5 0.69 -39.87 5.75
N ALA A 6 0.49 -40.84 6.62
CA ALA A 6 -0.84 -41.32 7.05
C ALA A 6 -1.56 -40.33 8.00
N GLU A 7 -0.84 -39.50 8.76
CA GLU A 7 -1.45 -38.50 9.64
C GLU A 7 -1.92 -37.25 8.90
N ILE A 8 -1.30 -36.95 7.74
CA ILE A 8 -1.71 -35.83 6.89
C ILE A 8 -3.01 -36.15 6.16
N THR A 9 -3.18 -37.41 5.70
CA THR A 9 -4.38 -37.81 4.97
C THR A 9 -5.65 -37.85 5.87
N ASN A 10 -5.50 -38.14 7.15
CA ASN A 10 -6.64 -38.17 8.09
C ASN A 10 -7.14 -36.77 8.52
N ARG A 11 -6.33 -35.74 8.42
CA ARG A 11 -6.73 -34.34 8.70
C ARG A 11 -7.44 -33.65 7.53
N VAL A 12 -7.25 -34.16 6.31
CA VAL A 12 -7.89 -33.63 5.09
C VAL A 12 -9.30 -34.21 4.94
N ALA A 13 -9.52 -35.47 5.33
CA ALA A 13 -10.83 -36.11 5.26
C ALA A 13 -11.88 -35.52 6.22
N GLN A 14 -11.48 -34.87 7.30
CA GLN A 14 -12.40 -34.20 8.24
C GLN A 14 -12.93 -32.84 7.80
N LYS A 15 -12.48 -32.30 6.64
CA LYS A 15 -12.94 -31.02 6.09
C LYS A 15 -13.83 -31.13 4.84
N GLY A 16 -14.37 -32.31 4.51
CA GLY A 16 -15.42 -32.44 3.51
C GLY A 16 -15.04 -32.19 2.05
N TRP A 17 -13.76 -32.34 1.68
CA TRP A 17 -13.32 -32.27 0.29
C TRP A 17 -13.13 -33.65 -0.31
N ASN A 18 -13.90 -33.94 -1.35
CA ASN A 18 -13.84 -35.21 -2.08
C ASN A 18 -12.72 -35.14 -3.13
N VAL A 19 -11.72 -36.02 -3.03
CA VAL A 19 -10.47 -36.00 -3.82
C VAL A 19 -10.59 -36.82 -5.12
N GLU A 20 -11.75 -37.41 -5.44
CA GLU A 20 -11.85 -38.33 -6.57
C GLU A 20 -12.28 -37.76 -7.94
N ASP A 21 -12.57 -36.45 -8.06
CA ASP A 21 -13.11 -35.90 -9.32
C ASP A 21 -12.08 -35.22 -10.25
N ASN A 22 -10.77 -35.29 -10.01
CA ASN A 22 -9.78 -34.56 -10.81
C ASN A 22 -8.66 -35.39 -11.45
N LEU A 23 -8.87 -36.65 -11.78
CA LEU A 23 -7.87 -37.51 -12.44
C LEU A 23 -8.17 -37.92 -13.88
N GLN A 24 -8.93 -37.16 -14.64
CA GLN A 24 -9.18 -37.48 -16.07
C GLN A 24 -9.03 -36.28 -17.01
N HIS A 25 -7.98 -35.52 -16.95
CA HIS A 25 -7.51 -34.76 -18.15
C HIS A 25 -6.01 -34.46 -18.00
N GLY A 26 -5.24 -35.12 -18.90
CA GLY A 26 -3.78 -35.14 -18.90
C GLY A 26 -3.16 -33.76 -19.17
N VAL A 27 -2.16 -33.42 -18.38
CA VAL A 27 -1.26 -32.31 -18.58
C VAL A 27 0.02 -32.83 -19.22
N PRO A 28 0.48 -32.28 -20.36
CA PRO A 28 1.80 -32.66 -20.93
C PRO A 28 2.95 -32.03 -20.18
N PRO A 29 4.15 -32.65 -20.19
CA PRO A 29 5.30 -32.18 -19.40
C PRO A 29 5.95 -30.92 -19.96
N VAL A 30 6.38 -30.04 -19.07
CA VAL A 30 7.10 -28.80 -19.36
C VAL A 30 8.50 -29.13 -19.88
N GLY A 31 8.73 -28.82 -21.17
CA GLY A 31 10.04 -28.91 -21.82
C GLY A 31 10.82 -27.59 -21.65
N GLN A 32 12.09 -27.75 -21.31
CA GLN A 32 13.10 -26.70 -21.22
C GLN A 32 13.21 -25.90 -22.52
N ALA A 33 13.01 -24.61 -22.51
CA ALA A 33 13.34 -23.69 -23.60
C ALA A 33 14.70 -23.04 -23.34
N VAL A 34 15.67 -23.43 -24.14
CA VAL A 34 17.05 -22.89 -24.23
C VAL A 34 16.99 -21.56 -24.99
N TRP A 35 17.48 -20.49 -24.36
CA TRP A 35 17.67 -19.19 -25.01
C TRP A 35 18.86 -19.19 -25.92
N ASN A 36 18.66 -19.04 -27.24
CA ASN A 36 19.71 -18.71 -28.22
C ASN A 36 19.62 -17.24 -28.61
N ARG A 37 20.67 -16.48 -28.22
CA ARG A 37 21.01 -15.17 -28.79
C ARG A 37 21.46 -15.36 -30.22
N THR A 38 20.96 -14.60 -31.19
CA THR A 38 21.81 -13.87 -32.15
C THR A 38 21.01 -13.13 -33.24
N ARG A 39 21.51 -11.90 -33.52
CA ARG A 39 21.57 -11.12 -34.77
C ARG A 39 20.45 -10.12 -35.06
N ARG A 40 20.88 -8.83 -34.93
CA ARG A 40 20.36 -7.69 -35.67
C ARG A 40 20.62 -7.84 -37.17
N PRO A 41 19.82 -7.32 -38.07
CA PRO A 41 20.22 -6.85 -39.38
C PRO A 41 20.38 -5.33 -39.42
N GLN A 42 21.46 -4.94 -40.14
CA GLN A 42 21.83 -3.56 -40.43
C GLN A 42 20.90 -2.93 -41.48
N VAL A 43 20.76 -1.63 -41.36
CA VAL A 43 20.14 -0.71 -42.31
C VAL A 43 21.11 -0.52 -43.48
N ALA A 44 20.61 -0.65 -44.70
CA ALA A 44 21.24 -0.08 -45.90
C ALA A 44 20.15 0.77 -46.60
N GLY A 45 20.50 2.04 -46.79
CA GLY A 45 19.66 2.99 -47.51
C GLY A 45 19.78 2.85 -49.03
N SER A 46 18.76 3.32 -49.72
CA SER A 46 18.91 3.97 -51.04
C SER A 46 17.63 4.70 -51.42
N ASN A 47 17.84 5.91 -51.91
CA ASN A 47 16.90 6.80 -52.56
C ASN A 47 16.22 6.17 -53.82
N CYS A 48 14.98 6.49 -54.11
CA CYS A 48 14.57 6.96 -55.44
C CYS A 48 13.12 7.51 -55.48
N SER A 49 13.05 8.71 -55.85
CA SER A 49 12.20 9.51 -56.79
C SER A 49 10.75 9.09 -57.10
N LEU A 50 9.93 10.13 -57.03
CA LEU A 50 8.63 10.39 -57.66
C LEU A 50 8.54 9.89 -59.13
N THR A 51 7.40 9.28 -59.51
CA THR A 51 6.67 9.62 -60.75
C THR A 51 5.34 8.88 -60.86
N SER A 52 4.32 9.66 -61.25
CA SER A 52 3.18 9.38 -62.18
C SER A 52 1.99 8.54 -61.71
N ILE A 53 0.87 9.28 -61.61
CA ILE A 53 -0.52 8.86 -61.73
C ILE A 53 -0.80 8.42 -63.19
N PRO A 54 -1.66 7.46 -63.42
CA PRO A 54 -2.61 7.57 -64.53
C PRO A 54 -4.08 7.45 -64.05
N SER A 55 -4.87 8.41 -64.50
CA SER A 55 -6.30 8.37 -64.57
C SER A 55 -6.82 7.38 -65.62
N MET A 56 -7.98 6.80 -65.40
CA MET A 56 -9.05 6.30 -66.27
C MET A 56 -9.77 5.15 -65.54
N ALA A 57 -11.05 4.96 -65.54
CA ALA A 57 -12.13 5.42 -66.35
C ALA A 57 -13.47 5.23 -65.63
N LEU A 58 -14.37 6.12 -65.93
CA LEU A 58 -15.80 6.11 -65.61
C LEU A 58 -16.50 4.96 -66.35
N VAL A 59 -17.12 4.00 -65.60
CA VAL A 59 -18.15 3.13 -66.20
C VAL A 59 -19.39 3.24 -65.31
N ALA A 60 -20.42 3.87 -65.93
CA ALA A 60 -21.77 3.90 -65.41
C ALA A 60 -22.45 2.54 -65.58
N ALA A 61 -23.00 2.00 -64.51
CA ALA A 61 -24.07 1.02 -64.60
C ALA A 61 -25.11 1.33 -63.52
N SER A 62 -26.25 1.78 -64.06
CA SER A 62 -27.52 2.00 -63.36
C SER A 62 -28.08 0.65 -62.89
N ALA A 63 -28.42 0.50 -61.62
CA ALA A 63 -29.62 -0.19 -61.13
C ALA A 63 -29.62 -0.17 -59.59
N ASP A 64 -30.78 0.16 -59.04
CA ASP A 64 -31.23 -0.04 -57.66
C ASP A 64 -30.66 0.83 -56.54
N PHE A 65 -30.92 2.13 -56.62
CA PHE A 65 -30.73 3.09 -55.53
C PHE A 65 -31.92 3.21 -54.57
N THR A 66 -32.94 2.37 -54.70
CA THR A 66 -34.16 2.42 -53.85
C THR A 66 -34.16 1.49 -52.67
N HIS A 67 -33.20 0.53 -52.54
CA HIS A 67 -33.11 -0.36 -51.38
C HIS A 67 -32.12 0.08 -50.32
N PHE A 68 -31.37 1.16 -50.50
CA PHE A 68 -30.38 1.68 -49.54
C PHE A 68 -30.93 2.77 -48.61
N LEU A 69 -32.14 3.31 -48.90
CA LEU A 69 -32.76 4.36 -48.09
C LEU A 69 -33.68 3.87 -46.97
N ASP A 70 -34.09 2.59 -46.97
CA ASP A 70 -34.92 2.01 -45.90
C ASP A 70 -34.13 1.42 -44.72
N LEU A 71 -32.79 1.33 -44.79
CA LEU A 71 -31.95 0.93 -43.64
C LEU A 71 -31.42 2.12 -42.82
N ALA A 72 -31.70 3.37 -43.21
CA ALA A 72 -31.19 4.57 -42.57
C ALA A 72 -32.18 5.27 -41.61
N LEU A 73 -33.37 4.69 -41.40
CA LEU A 73 -34.41 5.25 -40.52
C LEU A 73 -34.88 4.23 -39.46
N ALA A 74 -33.97 3.42 -38.89
CA ALA A 74 -34.23 2.84 -37.60
C ALA A 74 -34.07 3.96 -36.54
N PRO A 75 -35.02 4.13 -35.59
CA PRO A 75 -34.86 5.13 -34.55
C PRO A 75 -33.55 4.83 -33.83
N ALA A 76 -32.63 5.82 -33.89
CA ALA A 76 -31.40 5.80 -33.07
C ALA A 76 -31.82 5.70 -31.63
N THR A 77 -31.78 4.47 -31.09
CA THR A 77 -31.76 4.29 -29.66
C THR A 77 -30.51 5.01 -29.14
N GLU A 78 -30.66 5.81 -28.09
CA GLU A 78 -29.68 6.73 -27.48
C GLU A 78 -28.32 6.14 -27.11
N LYS A 79 -27.90 5.01 -27.65
CA LYS A 79 -26.58 4.37 -27.43
C LYS A 79 -25.46 4.90 -28.34
N SER A 80 -25.65 6.02 -29.04
CA SER A 80 -24.74 6.47 -30.10
C SER A 80 -23.58 7.37 -29.63
N TYR A 81 -23.29 7.52 -28.36
CA TYR A 81 -22.22 8.39 -27.86
C TYR A 81 -20.96 7.67 -27.30
N LEU A 82 -20.72 6.39 -27.62
CA LEU A 82 -19.55 5.65 -27.18
C LEU A 82 -18.56 5.25 -28.31
N PRO A 83 -18.28 6.05 -29.33
CA PRO A 83 -17.29 5.63 -30.33
C PRO A 83 -15.84 5.74 -29.84
N PHE A 84 -15.52 6.46 -28.74
CA PHE A 84 -14.13 6.72 -28.30
C PHE A 84 -13.95 6.80 -26.80
N MET A 85 -14.51 5.83 -26.04
CA MET A 85 -14.18 5.74 -24.61
C MET A 85 -12.78 5.13 -24.45
N GLU A 86 -11.90 5.84 -23.79
CA GLU A 86 -10.56 5.34 -23.48
C GLU A 86 -10.63 4.12 -22.53
N PRO A 87 -9.74 3.12 -22.68
CA PRO A 87 -9.75 1.93 -21.83
C PRO A 87 -9.68 2.25 -20.32
N VAL A 88 -8.95 3.29 -19.94
CA VAL A 88 -8.84 3.72 -18.53
C VAL A 88 -10.16 4.28 -18.00
N GLU A 89 -10.88 5.07 -18.81
CA GLU A 89 -12.20 5.59 -18.44
C GLU A 89 -13.21 4.47 -18.23
N ALA A 90 -13.18 3.44 -19.09
CA ALA A 90 -14.02 2.26 -18.94
C ALA A 90 -13.68 1.47 -17.65
N LEU A 91 -12.41 1.38 -17.28
CA LEU A 91 -12.00 0.76 -15.99
C LEU A 91 -12.48 1.59 -14.80
N VAL A 92 -12.45 2.93 -14.88
CA VAL A 92 -13.03 3.82 -13.85
C VAL A 92 -14.53 3.58 -13.76
N ALA A 93 -15.27 3.50 -14.88
CA ALA A 93 -16.69 3.20 -14.89
C ALA A 93 -16.99 1.85 -14.21
N LEU A 94 -16.24 0.79 -14.55
CA LEU A 94 -16.39 -0.53 -13.93
C LEU A 94 -16.10 -0.49 -12.41
N ASN A 95 -15.17 0.36 -11.96
CA ASN A 95 -14.85 0.55 -10.54
C ASN A 95 -15.96 1.31 -9.77
N LEU A 96 -16.80 2.08 -10.46
CA LEU A 96 -17.93 2.81 -9.89
C LEU A 96 -19.18 1.94 -9.72
N ILE A 97 -19.34 0.89 -10.54
CA ILE A 97 -20.54 0.04 -10.54
C ILE A 97 -20.58 -0.81 -9.28
N GLU A 98 -21.69 -0.74 -8.56
CA GLU A 98 -21.91 -1.60 -7.39
C GLU A 98 -21.85 -3.08 -7.77
N HIS A 99 -21.37 -3.90 -6.85
CA HIS A 99 -21.18 -5.34 -7.04
C HIS A 99 -20.17 -5.76 -8.12
N VAL A 100 -19.43 -4.83 -8.73
CA VAL A 100 -18.37 -5.11 -9.69
C VAL A 100 -17.01 -4.91 -9.01
N GLY A 101 -16.48 -6.00 -8.43
CA GLY A 101 -15.16 -5.99 -7.79
C GLY A 101 -14.03 -6.46 -8.72
N PRO A 102 -12.76 -6.35 -8.28
CA PRO A 102 -11.59 -6.67 -9.10
C PRO A 102 -11.62 -8.06 -9.73
N VAL A 103 -12.06 -9.07 -8.99
CA VAL A 103 -12.15 -10.45 -9.49
C VAL A 103 -13.13 -10.57 -10.65
N ARG A 104 -14.31 -9.94 -10.54
CA ARG A 104 -15.30 -9.92 -11.63
C ARG A 104 -14.80 -9.17 -12.86
N VAL A 105 -14.12 -8.04 -12.66
CA VAL A 105 -13.53 -7.29 -13.79
C VAL A 105 -12.48 -8.13 -14.49
N ARG A 106 -11.62 -8.85 -13.76
CA ARG A 106 -10.65 -9.76 -14.36
C ARG A 106 -11.34 -10.86 -15.18
N GLN A 107 -12.37 -11.53 -14.65
CA GLN A 107 -13.13 -12.54 -15.37
C GLN A 107 -13.79 -11.99 -16.64
N LEU A 108 -14.28 -10.75 -16.59
CA LEU A 108 -14.84 -10.08 -17.76
C LEU A 108 -13.76 -9.76 -18.79
N LEU A 109 -12.59 -9.27 -18.38
CA LEU A 109 -11.46 -8.97 -19.28
C LEU A 109 -10.84 -10.24 -19.90
N GLU A 110 -10.98 -11.40 -19.27
CA GLU A 110 -10.59 -12.71 -19.86
C GLU A 110 -11.53 -13.14 -20.99
N HIS A 111 -12.77 -12.65 -20.97
CA HIS A 111 -13.81 -13.01 -21.97
C HIS A 111 -13.97 -11.95 -23.06
N PHE A 112 -13.91 -10.66 -22.70
CA PHE A 112 -14.06 -9.53 -23.62
C PHE A 112 -12.69 -9.01 -24.03
N VAL A 113 -12.60 -8.41 -25.23
CA VAL A 113 -11.34 -7.89 -25.79
C VAL A 113 -10.76 -6.76 -24.93
N ASP A 114 -11.61 -5.88 -24.41
CA ASP A 114 -11.22 -4.70 -23.65
C ASP A 114 -12.33 -4.23 -22.69
N ALA A 115 -12.01 -3.29 -21.81
CA ALA A 115 -12.95 -2.74 -20.85
C ALA A 115 -14.14 -1.97 -21.51
N PRO A 116 -13.96 -1.18 -22.58
CA PRO A 116 -15.07 -0.60 -23.31
C PRO A 116 -16.04 -1.64 -23.88
N ALA A 117 -15.56 -2.80 -24.34
CA ALA A 117 -16.43 -3.88 -24.82
C ALA A 117 -17.32 -4.45 -23.71
N ILE A 118 -16.83 -4.54 -22.49
CA ILE A 118 -17.62 -4.97 -21.32
C ILE A 118 -18.81 -4.01 -21.10
N LEU A 119 -18.57 -2.71 -21.14
CA LEU A 119 -19.61 -1.70 -20.93
C LEU A 119 -20.65 -1.63 -22.05
N ARG A 120 -20.27 -2.05 -23.27
CA ARG A 120 -21.19 -2.16 -24.42
C ARG A 120 -21.94 -3.46 -24.50
N ALA A 121 -21.53 -4.48 -23.71
CA ALA A 121 -22.09 -5.81 -23.77
C ALA A 121 -23.54 -5.82 -23.28
N SER A 122 -24.38 -6.63 -23.96
CA SER A 122 -25.73 -6.90 -23.52
C SER A 122 -25.72 -7.76 -22.24
N ARG A 123 -26.81 -7.64 -21.44
CA ARG A 123 -26.99 -8.50 -20.28
C ARG A 123 -26.82 -10.01 -20.61
N GLN A 124 -27.29 -10.46 -21.75
CA GLN A 124 -27.17 -11.86 -22.18
C GLN A 124 -25.69 -12.26 -22.40
N GLN A 125 -24.88 -11.39 -23.01
CA GLN A 125 -23.45 -11.64 -23.21
C GLN A 125 -22.69 -11.65 -21.87
N LEU A 126 -23.02 -10.76 -20.97
CA LEU A 126 -22.41 -10.71 -19.63
C LEU A 126 -22.69 -11.98 -18.82
N LEU A 127 -23.91 -12.51 -18.90
CA LEU A 127 -24.28 -13.77 -18.22
C LEU A 127 -23.56 -15.03 -18.73
N GLN A 128 -22.94 -14.97 -19.91
CA GLN A 128 -22.11 -16.07 -20.42
C GLN A 128 -20.76 -16.17 -19.68
N VAL A 129 -20.36 -15.11 -18.97
CA VAL A 129 -19.09 -15.09 -18.24
C VAL A 129 -19.26 -15.80 -16.90
N ARG A 130 -18.41 -16.80 -16.65
CA ARG A 130 -18.43 -17.54 -15.39
C ARG A 130 -18.22 -16.61 -14.19
N GLY A 131 -19.08 -16.69 -13.19
CA GLY A 131 -19.01 -15.86 -11.98
C GLY A 131 -19.73 -14.52 -12.05
N ILE A 132 -20.37 -14.21 -13.19
CA ILE A 132 -21.23 -13.05 -13.35
C ILE A 132 -22.68 -13.48 -13.15
N GLY A 133 -23.29 -13.01 -12.08
CA GLY A 133 -24.71 -13.25 -11.77
C GLY A 133 -25.62 -12.19 -12.35
N GLU A 134 -26.93 -12.40 -12.23
CA GLU A 134 -28.01 -11.54 -12.73
C GLU A 134 -27.83 -10.07 -12.30
N ASP A 135 -27.64 -9.83 -10.99
CA ASP A 135 -27.51 -8.48 -10.44
C ASP A 135 -26.29 -7.73 -11.01
N THR A 136 -25.17 -8.46 -11.17
CA THR A 136 -23.94 -7.88 -11.74
C THR A 136 -24.10 -7.59 -13.23
N ALA A 137 -24.70 -8.50 -13.99
CA ALA A 137 -24.95 -8.31 -15.41
C ALA A 137 -25.93 -7.14 -15.66
N GLU A 138 -26.97 -7.03 -14.84
CA GLU A 138 -27.94 -5.93 -14.90
C GLU A 138 -27.27 -4.59 -14.55
N ALA A 139 -26.46 -4.55 -13.48
CA ALA A 139 -25.75 -3.35 -13.06
C ALA A 139 -24.79 -2.86 -14.17
N ILE A 140 -24.03 -3.76 -14.81
CA ILE A 140 -23.16 -3.40 -15.93
C ILE A 140 -23.96 -2.97 -17.16
N ALA A 141 -25.01 -3.69 -17.54
CA ALA A 141 -25.81 -3.36 -18.73
C ALA A 141 -26.53 -2.01 -18.63
N ASN A 142 -26.79 -1.53 -17.41
CA ASN A 142 -27.47 -0.26 -17.15
C ASN A 142 -26.54 0.79 -16.48
N TRP A 143 -25.23 0.65 -16.60
CA TRP A 143 -24.26 1.49 -15.91
C TRP A 143 -24.47 2.99 -16.11
N GLU A 144 -24.83 3.44 -17.34
CA GLU A 144 -25.08 4.85 -17.67
C GLU A 144 -26.21 5.49 -16.85
N LYS A 145 -27.13 4.67 -16.32
CA LYS A 145 -28.25 5.13 -15.50
C LYS A 145 -27.89 5.21 -14.00
N THR A 146 -26.85 4.51 -13.59
CA THR A 146 -26.51 4.30 -12.16
C THR A 146 -25.30 5.07 -11.71
N ILE A 147 -24.38 5.42 -12.63
CA ILE A 147 -23.16 6.14 -12.32
C ILE A 147 -23.02 7.38 -13.23
N ASP A 148 -22.39 8.42 -12.67
CA ASP A 148 -22.00 9.63 -13.40
C ASP A 148 -20.48 9.61 -13.63
N LEU A 149 -20.05 8.96 -14.72
CA LEU A 149 -18.64 8.87 -15.10
C LEU A 149 -18.06 10.27 -15.39
N GLY A 150 -18.84 11.15 -16.01
CA GLY A 150 -18.40 12.51 -16.34
C GLY A 150 -18.05 13.32 -15.09
N ALA A 151 -18.87 13.24 -14.05
CA ALA A 151 -18.59 13.88 -12.77
C ALA A 151 -17.33 13.31 -12.10
N GLU A 152 -17.13 11.99 -12.14
CA GLU A 152 -15.94 11.36 -11.57
C GLU A 152 -14.66 11.79 -12.31
N LEU A 153 -14.64 11.76 -13.64
CA LEU A 153 -13.50 12.19 -14.46
C LEU A 153 -13.17 13.68 -14.24
N LYS A 154 -14.21 14.50 -14.11
CA LYS A 154 -14.04 15.91 -13.73
C LYS A 154 -13.38 16.06 -12.36
N CYS A 155 -13.85 15.32 -11.35
CA CYS A 155 -13.25 15.34 -10.01
C CYS A 155 -11.77 14.92 -10.05
N ILE A 156 -11.40 13.90 -10.84
CA ILE A 156 -10.02 13.46 -11.05
C ILE A 156 -9.15 14.61 -11.54
N THR A 157 -9.62 15.29 -12.58
CA THR A 157 -8.92 16.41 -13.22
C THR A 157 -8.80 17.61 -12.29
N ASP A 158 -9.91 18.04 -11.67
CA ASP A 158 -9.97 19.21 -10.78
C ASP A 158 -9.12 19.02 -9.51
N PHE A 159 -9.06 17.81 -8.97
CA PHE A 159 -8.25 17.48 -7.79
C PHE A 159 -6.75 17.32 -8.12
N GLY A 160 -6.41 17.14 -9.40
CA GLY A 160 -5.05 16.91 -9.85
C GLY A 160 -4.50 15.56 -9.40
N CYS A 161 -5.33 14.51 -9.39
CA CYS A 161 -4.87 13.14 -9.26
C CYS A 161 -4.91 12.43 -10.62
N ARG A 162 -4.23 11.29 -10.71
CA ARG A 162 -4.21 10.46 -11.91
C ARG A 162 -4.73 9.07 -11.60
N ILE A 163 -5.17 8.37 -12.63
CA ILE A 163 -5.57 6.98 -12.55
C ILE A 163 -4.41 6.12 -13.02
N VAL A 164 -4.12 5.06 -12.25
CA VAL A 164 -3.14 4.03 -12.59
C VAL A 164 -3.87 2.69 -12.62
N SER A 165 -3.90 2.06 -13.77
CA SER A 165 -4.52 0.75 -14.01
C SER A 165 -3.49 -0.38 -13.92
N GLN A 166 -3.94 -1.63 -13.84
CA GLN A 166 -3.04 -2.79 -13.82
C GLN A 166 -2.17 -2.92 -15.07
N ALA A 167 -2.55 -2.31 -16.19
CA ALA A 167 -1.77 -2.31 -17.44
C ALA A 167 -0.59 -1.33 -17.41
N ASP A 168 -0.65 -0.32 -16.52
CA ASP A 168 0.36 0.71 -16.47
C ASP A 168 1.67 0.21 -15.84
N PRO A 169 2.84 0.62 -16.35
CA PRO A 169 4.14 0.26 -15.78
C PRO A 169 4.33 0.74 -14.33
N GLU A 170 3.65 1.81 -13.95
CA GLU A 170 3.70 2.37 -12.60
C GLU A 170 2.86 1.60 -11.57
N TYR A 171 1.97 0.71 -12.01
CA TYR A 171 1.17 -0.08 -11.07
C TYR A 171 2.09 -0.95 -10.20
N PRO A 172 1.97 -0.90 -8.86
CA PRO A 172 2.89 -1.60 -7.97
C PRO A 172 2.91 -3.11 -8.27
N GLU A 173 4.10 -3.63 -8.59
CA GLU A 173 4.29 -5.01 -9.02
C GLU A 173 3.81 -6.02 -7.97
N LEU A 174 4.15 -5.80 -6.70
CA LEU A 174 3.72 -6.66 -5.60
C LEU A 174 2.19 -6.63 -5.41
N LEU A 175 1.56 -5.48 -5.65
CA LEU A 175 0.11 -5.35 -5.56
C LEU A 175 -0.60 -6.05 -6.73
N ARG A 176 0.03 -6.14 -7.90
CA ARG A 176 -0.51 -6.89 -9.06
C ARG A 176 -0.60 -8.40 -8.78
N GLN A 177 0.26 -8.92 -7.87
CA GLN A 177 0.36 -10.34 -7.54
C GLN A 177 -0.68 -10.84 -6.53
N ILE A 178 -1.40 -9.96 -5.81
CA ILE A 178 -2.42 -10.40 -4.87
C ILE A 178 -3.63 -11.00 -5.59
N TYR A 179 -4.46 -11.75 -4.88
CA TYR A 179 -5.62 -12.44 -5.46
C TYR A 179 -6.60 -11.49 -6.16
N ASP A 180 -6.83 -10.32 -5.60
CA ASP A 180 -7.82 -9.34 -6.05
C ASP A 180 -7.24 -7.91 -6.19
N PRO A 181 -6.24 -7.71 -7.08
CA PRO A 181 -5.60 -6.41 -7.25
C PRO A 181 -6.63 -5.37 -7.71
N PRO A 182 -6.60 -4.14 -7.17
CA PRO A 182 -7.50 -3.06 -7.59
C PRO A 182 -7.52 -2.86 -9.10
N VAL A 183 -8.71 -2.66 -9.67
CA VAL A 183 -8.88 -2.39 -11.11
C VAL A 183 -8.15 -1.12 -11.50
N VAL A 184 -8.33 -0.08 -10.69
CA VAL A 184 -7.68 1.22 -10.81
C VAL A 184 -7.23 1.73 -9.45
N LEU A 185 -6.21 2.55 -9.45
CA LEU A 185 -5.74 3.33 -8.31
C LEU A 185 -5.86 4.82 -8.63
N TYR A 186 -6.49 5.57 -7.77
CA TYR A 186 -6.43 7.02 -7.73
C TYR A 186 -5.15 7.42 -7.02
N VAL A 187 -4.29 8.21 -7.67
CA VAL A 187 -2.94 8.52 -7.19
C VAL A 187 -2.73 10.02 -7.15
N LYS A 188 -2.35 10.55 -5.98
CA LYS A 188 -1.82 11.91 -5.82
C LYS A 188 -0.36 11.85 -5.37
N GLY A 189 0.53 12.53 -6.06
CA GLY A 189 1.97 12.38 -5.96
C GLY A 189 2.49 11.38 -7.00
N GLU A 190 3.64 10.76 -6.73
CA GLU A 190 4.32 9.90 -7.70
C GLU A 190 4.56 8.50 -7.17
N LEU A 191 4.34 7.50 -8.01
CA LEU A 191 4.80 6.12 -7.80
C LEU A 191 6.11 5.94 -8.57
N LEU A 192 7.11 5.37 -7.91
CA LEU A 192 8.42 5.14 -8.50
C LEU A 192 8.78 3.66 -8.48
N ALA A 193 9.58 3.22 -9.44
CA ALA A 193 10.04 1.83 -9.51
C ALA A 193 10.73 1.34 -8.22
N ARG A 194 11.37 2.25 -7.46
CA ARG A 194 11.98 1.93 -6.15
C ARG A 194 10.98 1.64 -5.05
N ASP A 195 9.69 2.02 -5.21
CA ASP A 195 8.64 1.76 -4.21
C ASP A 195 8.30 0.26 -4.08
N LYS A 196 8.80 -0.59 -4.99
CA LYS A 196 8.81 -2.05 -4.82
C LYS A 196 9.57 -2.48 -3.57
N ASN A 197 10.58 -1.70 -3.16
CA ASN A 197 11.35 -1.90 -1.94
C ASN A 197 10.65 -1.16 -0.77
N SER A 198 9.49 -1.64 -0.38
CA SER A 198 8.66 -1.01 0.64
C SER A 198 8.29 -1.95 1.77
N VAL A 199 8.08 -1.37 2.93
CA VAL A 199 7.64 -2.06 4.16
C VAL A 199 6.43 -1.35 4.72
N ALA A 200 5.38 -2.11 5.04
CA ALA A 200 4.21 -1.59 5.71
C ALA A 200 4.49 -1.41 7.21
N MET A 201 4.03 -0.31 7.78
CA MET A 201 4.09 -0.07 9.21
C MET A 201 2.69 0.26 9.72
N VAL A 202 2.15 -0.59 10.59
CA VAL A 202 0.76 -0.49 11.06
C VAL A 202 0.68 -0.71 12.56
N GLY A 203 -0.44 -0.26 13.15
CA GLY A 203 -0.66 -0.48 14.57
C GLY A 203 -1.93 0.18 15.10
N SER A 204 -1.99 0.31 16.42
CA SER A 204 -3.11 0.87 17.15
C SER A 204 -3.34 2.36 16.82
N ARG A 205 -4.61 2.75 16.66
CA ARG A 205 -5.02 4.16 16.62
C ARG A 205 -4.94 4.85 17.99
N MET A 206 -5.07 4.05 19.06
CA MET A 206 -4.93 4.48 20.45
C MET A 206 -3.62 3.92 21.01
N THR A 207 -2.51 4.43 20.51
CA THR A 207 -1.16 3.98 20.83
C THR A 207 -0.60 4.65 22.10
N THR A 208 0.44 4.06 22.66
CA THR A 208 1.22 4.65 23.76
C THR A 208 2.30 5.59 23.21
N HIS A 209 2.93 6.38 24.09
CA HIS A 209 4.10 7.18 23.74
C HIS A 209 5.25 6.29 23.21
N TYR A 210 5.46 5.14 23.86
CA TYR A 210 6.41 4.12 23.38
C TYR A 210 6.14 3.70 21.94
N GLY A 211 4.89 3.35 21.62
CA GLY A 211 4.52 2.96 20.24
C GLY A 211 4.77 4.05 19.22
N ILE A 212 4.47 5.32 19.56
CA ILE A 212 4.74 6.47 18.69
C ILE A 212 6.25 6.63 18.44
N GLU A 213 7.06 6.57 19.50
CA GLU A 213 8.52 6.73 19.39
C GLU A 213 9.16 5.61 18.57
N ILE A 214 8.78 4.36 18.84
CA ILE A 214 9.28 3.21 18.08
C ILE A 214 8.88 3.28 16.62
N ALA A 215 7.61 3.60 16.31
CA ALA A 215 7.16 3.75 14.94
C ALA A 215 7.94 4.84 14.21
N ARG A 216 8.15 6.00 14.83
CA ARG A 216 8.96 7.10 14.26
C ARG A 216 10.40 6.67 14.03
N LYS A 217 11.04 6.05 15.02
CA LYS A 217 12.44 5.60 14.95
C LYS A 217 12.64 4.58 13.83
N LEU A 218 11.82 3.53 13.79
CA LEU A 218 11.89 2.49 12.76
C LEU A 218 11.63 3.06 11.36
N ALA A 219 10.58 3.87 11.21
CA ALA A 219 10.26 4.49 9.93
C ALA A 219 11.35 5.44 9.45
N TYR A 220 11.95 6.23 10.35
CA TYR A 220 13.10 7.06 10.05
C TYR A 220 14.28 6.23 9.53
N GLN A 221 14.66 5.17 10.25
CA GLN A 221 15.80 4.32 9.91
C GLN A 221 15.59 3.61 8.57
N LEU A 222 14.39 3.04 8.33
CA LEU A 222 14.04 2.39 7.07
C LEU A 222 14.08 3.40 5.90
N ALA A 223 13.47 4.56 6.07
CA ALA A 223 13.44 5.61 5.06
C ALA A 223 14.84 6.17 4.74
N TYR A 224 15.69 6.30 5.75
CA TYR A 224 17.08 6.75 5.61
C TYR A 224 17.92 5.83 4.72
N VAL A 225 17.69 4.51 4.79
CA VAL A 225 18.39 3.54 3.93
C VAL A 225 17.67 3.30 2.58
N GLY A 226 16.64 4.09 2.27
CA GLY A 226 15.95 4.05 0.97
C GLY A 226 14.76 3.10 0.88
N VAL A 227 14.29 2.52 2.00
CA VAL A 227 13.05 1.74 2.06
C VAL A 227 11.86 2.68 2.06
N THR A 228 10.88 2.46 1.20
CA THR A 228 9.61 3.21 1.21
C THR A 228 8.70 2.70 2.32
N VAL A 229 8.26 3.59 3.21
CA VAL A 229 7.34 3.25 4.29
C VAL A 229 5.90 3.40 3.81
N VAL A 230 5.13 2.31 3.86
CA VAL A 230 3.72 2.31 3.47
C VAL A 230 2.83 2.20 4.71
N SER A 231 1.79 3.01 4.80
CA SER A 231 0.82 2.92 5.90
C SER A 231 -0.56 3.40 5.48
N GLY A 232 -1.51 3.33 6.41
CA GLY A 232 -2.90 3.66 6.14
C GLY A 232 -3.30 5.12 6.41
N GLY A 233 -2.39 5.96 6.90
CA GLY A 233 -2.68 7.34 7.24
C GLY A 233 -3.63 7.55 8.44
N ALA A 234 -3.96 6.51 9.19
CA ALA A 234 -4.80 6.60 10.37
C ALA A 234 -4.09 7.29 11.55
N ARG A 235 -4.84 7.62 12.62
CA ARG A 235 -4.26 8.09 13.88
C ARG A 235 -3.27 7.09 14.46
N GLY A 236 -2.38 7.55 15.31
CA GLY A 236 -1.48 6.71 16.09
C GLY A 236 -0.27 6.22 15.31
N ILE A 237 -0.08 4.92 15.20
CA ILE A 237 1.11 4.32 14.59
C ILE A 237 1.29 4.73 13.12
N ASP A 238 0.23 4.74 12.32
CA ASP A 238 0.29 5.12 10.91
C ASP A 238 0.81 6.56 10.74
N THR A 239 0.24 7.51 11.51
CA THR A 239 0.70 8.90 11.53
C THR A 239 2.18 9.00 11.94
N ALA A 240 2.58 8.27 13.00
CA ALA A 240 3.96 8.27 13.48
C ALA A 240 4.94 7.69 12.44
N ALA A 241 4.53 6.64 11.73
CA ALA A 241 5.31 6.02 10.66
C ALA A 241 5.58 7.00 9.51
N HIS A 242 4.53 7.68 9.02
CA HIS A 242 4.70 8.69 7.97
C HIS A 242 5.60 9.84 8.41
N GLN A 243 5.40 10.37 9.64
CA GLN A 243 6.23 11.43 10.19
C GLN A 243 7.69 11.00 10.33
N GLY A 244 7.95 9.77 10.77
CA GLY A 244 9.29 9.19 10.87
C GLY A 244 9.99 9.12 9.51
N ALA A 245 9.31 8.59 8.49
CA ALA A 245 9.85 8.48 7.14
C ALA A 245 10.17 9.85 6.53
N LEU A 246 9.28 10.83 6.68
CA LEU A 246 9.50 12.21 6.22
C LEU A 246 10.67 12.89 6.95
N SER A 247 10.83 12.63 8.25
CA SER A 247 11.96 13.14 9.04
C SER A 247 13.30 12.59 8.55
N GLY A 248 13.30 11.33 8.06
CA GLY A 248 14.44 10.69 7.41
C GLY A 248 14.69 11.17 5.97
N LYS A 249 13.95 12.18 5.49
CA LYS A 249 13.98 12.67 4.10
C LYS A 249 13.74 11.53 3.08
N GLY A 250 13.08 10.47 3.51
CA GLY A 250 12.76 9.33 2.69
C GLY A 250 11.34 9.39 2.12
N ARG A 251 10.93 8.31 1.48
CA ARG A 251 9.62 8.19 0.84
C ARG A 251 8.62 7.50 1.75
N THR A 252 7.39 7.95 1.64
CA THR A 252 6.27 7.26 2.29
C THR A 252 5.02 7.33 1.42
N ILE A 253 4.21 6.28 1.49
CA ILE A 253 2.99 6.14 0.71
C ILE A 253 1.82 5.91 1.67
N ALA A 254 0.79 6.74 1.57
CA ALA A 254 -0.44 6.56 2.32
C ALA A 254 -1.51 5.91 1.44
N ILE A 255 -2.11 4.82 1.92
CA ILE A 255 -3.23 4.16 1.24
C ILE A 255 -4.50 4.47 2.01
N LEU A 256 -5.51 5.06 1.36
CA LEU A 256 -6.72 5.53 2.02
C LEU A 256 -7.85 4.50 1.96
N GLY A 257 -8.68 4.46 2.99
CA GLY A 257 -9.95 3.72 3.03
C GLY A 257 -11.17 4.57 2.64
N THR A 258 -10.93 5.71 2.00
CA THR A 258 -11.91 6.70 1.56
C THR A 258 -11.57 7.14 0.14
N GLY A 259 -12.44 7.91 -0.50
CA GLY A 259 -12.09 8.65 -1.71
C GLY A 259 -10.89 9.56 -1.46
N ILE A 260 -10.09 9.80 -2.50
CA ILE A 260 -8.80 10.51 -2.39
C ILE A 260 -8.95 11.97 -1.91
N ASN A 261 -10.11 12.57 -2.12
CA ASN A 261 -10.45 13.93 -1.69
C ASN A 261 -10.88 14.04 -0.22
N LEU A 262 -11.07 12.90 0.46
CA LEU A 262 -11.54 12.89 1.85
C LEU A 262 -10.39 12.63 2.82
N VAL A 263 -9.90 13.69 3.45
CA VAL A 263 -8.85 13.61 4.46
C VAL A 263 -9.40 13.00 5.75
N THR A 264 -8.94 11.80 6.09
CA THR A 264 -9.33 11.09 7.31
C THR A 264 -8.11 10.47 7.98
N PRO A 265 -7.73 10.89 9.20
CA PRO A 265 -8.40 11.90 10.03
C PRO A 265 -8.08 13.34 9.60
N PRO A 266 -8.96 14.33 9.90
CA PRO A 266 -8.78 15.72 9.46
C PRO A 266 -7.48 16.38 9.94
N GLU A 267 -6.99 16.03 11.12
CA GLU A 267 -5.74 16.54 11.68
C GLU A 267 -4.51 16.15 10.86
N ASN A 268 -4.61 15.13 10.02
CA ASN A 268 -3.51 14.70 9.14
C ASN A 268 -3.49 15.43 7.78
N ALA A 269 -4.32 16.44 7.54
CA ALA A 269 -4.39 17.14 6.26
C ALA A 269 -3.00 17.62 5.79
N ARG A 270 -2.27 18.35 6.65
CA ARG A 270 -0.92 18.83 6.35
C ARG A 270 0.08 17.69 6.14
N LEU A 271 -0.07 16.60 6.88
CA LEU A 271 0.77 15.42 6.71
C LEU A 271 0.54 14.78 5.34
N PHE A 272 -0.69 14.69 4.88
CA PHE A 272 -1.00 14.14 3.55
C PHE A 272 -0.43 15.00 2.42
N GLU A 273 -0.43 16.32 2.54
CA GLU A 273 0.25 17.20 1.59
C GLU A 273 1.75 16.89 1.51
N GLN A 274 2.40 16.69 2.66
CA GLN A 274 3.82 16.33 2.73
C GLN A 274 4.09 14.93 2.15
N ILE A 275 3.19 13.97 2.39
CA ILE A 275 3.28 12.62 1.81
C ILE A 275 3.17 12.70 0.30
N ALA A 276 2.19 13.42 -0.24
CA ALA A 276 2.03 13.59 -1.68
C ALA A 276 3.24 14.25 -2.35
N ALA A 277 3.91 15.16 -1.65
CA ALA A 277 5.10 15.85 -2.15
C ALA A 277 6.37 14.98 -2.16
N SER A 278 6.49 13.98 -1.26
CA SER A 278 7.68 13.12 -1.14
C SER A 278 7.46 11.70 -1.68
N GLY A 279 6.22 11.28 -1.82
CA GLY A 279 5.80 9.95 -2.16
C GLY A 279 4.46 9.96 -2.91
N ALA A 280 3.47 9.23 -2.39
CA ALA A 280 2.13 9.19 -2.97
C ALA A 280 1.03 8.95 -1.95
N ILE A 281 -0.17 9.37 -2.30
CA ILE A 281 -1.42 8.98 -1.66
C ILE A 281 -2.19 8.13 -2.66
N LEU A 282 -2.65 6.95 -2.22
CA LEU A 282 -3.36 5.99 -3.05
C LEU A 282 -4.72 5.67 -2.48
N THR A 283 -5.69 5.42 -3.35
CA THR A 283 -6.93 4.72 -3.00
C THR A 283 -7.50 3.97 -4.20
N GLN A 284 -8.26 2.92 -3.94
CA GLN A 284 -9.10 2.26 -4.95
C GLN A 284 -10.53 2.82 -4.99
N PHE A 285 -10.89 3.62 -3.98
CA PHE A 285 -12.26 4.11 -3.83
C PHE A 285 -12.49 5.38 -4.64
N PRO A 286 -13.67 5.53 -5.26
CA PRO A 286 -14.03 6.71 -6.02
C PRO A 286 -14.11 7.96 -5.14
N PHE A 287 -14.20 9.11 -5.77
CA PHE A 287 -14.39 10.40 -5.09
C PHE A 287 -15.63 10.37 -4.21
N ASN A 288 -15.58 11.12 -3.13
CA ASN A 288 -16.66 11.26 -2.15
C ASN A 288 -17.08 9.96 -1.42
N ARG A 289 -16.40 8.83 -1.65
CA ARG A 289 -16.64 7.60 -0.90
C ARG A 289 -16.15 7.77 0.54
N HIS A 290 -17.09 7.85 1.48
CA HIS A 290 -16.78 7.89 2.91
C HIS A 290 -16.26 6.54 3.42
N GLY A 291 -15.37 6.60 4.40
CA GLY A 291 -14.87 5.41 5.08
C GLY A 291 -15.93 4.77 5.98
N ASP A 292 -16.05 3.46 5.90
CA ASP A 292 -16.94 2.64 6.72
C ASP A 292 -16.22 1.42 7.29
N LYS A 293 -16.96 0.58 8.02
CA LYS A 293 -16.41 -0.63 8.66
C LYS A 293 -15.88 -1.65 7.63
N GLN A 294 -16.32 -1.60 6.39
CA GLN A 294 -15.90 -2.50 5.32
C GLN A 294 -14.72 -1.93 4.52
N SER A 295 -14.73 -0.63 4.24
CA SER A 295 -13.70 0.01 3.42
C SER A 295 -12.30 -0.05 4.04
N PHE A 296 -12.18 0.04 5.37
CA PHE A 296 -10.89 -0.04 6.04
C PHE A 296 -10.22 -1.42 5.93
N PRO A 297 -10.90 -2.57 6.17
CA PRO A 297 -10.36 -3.90 5.87
C PRO A 297 -10.00 -4.07 4.39
N ILE A 298 -10.85 -3.61 3.47
CA ILE A 298 -10.59 -3.65 2.03
C ILE A 298 -9.30 -2.88 1.70
N ARG A 299 -9.07 -1.70 2.30
CA ARG A 299 -7.84 -0.94 2.12
C ARG A 299 -6.62 -1.66 2.70
N ASN A 300 -6.74 -2.32 3.86
CA ASN A 300 -5.62 -2.95 4.55
C ASN A 300 -4.95 -4.04 3.70
N ARG A 301 -5.70 -4.74 2.83
CA ARG A 301 -5.12 -5.69 1.88
C ARG A 301 -4.15 -5.03 0.90
N LEU A 302 -4.40 -3.76 0.51
CA LEU A 302 -3.50 -3.03 -0.36
C LEU A 302 -2.21 -2.64 0.37
N VAL A 303 -2.31 -2.28 1.66
CA VAL A 303 -1.14 -1.96 2.49
C VAL A 303 -0.21 -3.17 2.58
N ALA A 304 -0.76 -4.35 2.88
CA ALA A 304 0.00 -5.59 2.92
C ALA A 304 0.48 -6.03 1.53
N GLY A 305 -0.40 -5.98 0.53
CA GLY A 305 -0.13 -6.49 -0.82
C GLY A 305 0.91 -5.71 -1.60
N MET A 306 1.07 -4.42 -1.29
CA MET A 306 2.02 -3.52 -1.96
C MET A 306 3.45 -3.64 -1.42
N THR A 307 3.68 -4.34 -0.29
CA THR A 307 4.92 -4.29 0.46
C THR A 307 5.60 -5.66 0.59
N LEU A 308 6.90 -5.67 0.82
CA LEU A 308 7.70 -6.87 1.07
C LEU A 308 7.37 -7.51 2.42
N GLY A 309 6.99 -6.69 3.39
CA GLY A 309 6.63 -7.14 4.73
C GLY A 309 5.85 -6.10 5.51
N THR A 310 5.24 -6.53 6.60
CA THR A 310 4.39 -5.70 7.47
C THR A 310 4.92 -5.72 8.89
N VAL A 311 5.22 -4.54 9.44
CA VAL A 311 5.63 -4.32 10.83
C VAL A 311 4.42 -3.89 11.65
N VAL A 312 4.09 -4.65 12.67
CA VAL A 312 3.04 -4.31 13.65
C VAL A 312 3.72 -3.77 14.92
N VAL A 313 3.56 -2.47 15.18
CA VAL A 313 4.26 -1.79 16.30
C VAL A 313 3.52 -1.95 17.62
N GLU A 314 2.25 -1.66 17.67
CA GLU A 314 1.36 -1.92 18.82
C GLU A 314 0.01 -2.42 18.33
N ALA A 315 -0.50 -3.48 18.93
CA ALA A 315 -1.83 -4.01 18.65
C ALA A 315 -2.41 -4.73 19.87
N ASN A 316 -3.68 -4.48 20.17
CA ASN A 316 -4.43 -5.39 21.04
C ASN A 316 -4.98 -6.55 20.18
N LEU A 317 -5.59 -7.57 20.83
CA LEU A 317 -6.13 -8.76 20.14
C LEU A 317 -7.26 -8.47 19.16
N THR A 318 -7.90 -7.30 19.23
CA THR A 318 -9.00 -6.88 18.34
C THR A 318 -8.61 -5.74 17.40
N SER A 319 -7.31 -5.44 17.30
CA SER A 319 -6.81 -4.34 16.47
C SER A 319 -6.97 -4.63 14.98
N GLY A 320 -7.42 -3.62 14.23
CA GLY A 320 -7.45 -3.66 12.77
C GLY A 320 -6.07 -3.88 12.12
N ALA A 321 -4.97 -3.60 12.83
CA ALA A 321 -3.62 -3.88 12.36
C ALA A 321 -3.34 -5.38 12.19
N LEU A 322 -4.01 -6.24 13.01
CA LEU A 322 -3.92 -7.69 12.86
C LEU A 322 -4.56 -8.19 11.56
N ILE A 323 -5.56 -7.47 11.04
CA ILE A 323 -6.16 -7.77 9.73
C ILE A 323 -5.10 -7.56 8.63
N THR A 324 -4.32 -6.48 8.71
CA THR A 324 -3.23 -6.22 7.77
C THR A 324 -2.14 -7.29 7.86
N ALA A 325 -1.78 -7.72 9.07
CA ALA A 325 -0.81 -8.81 9.28
C ALA A 325 -1.31 -10.15 8.70
N ASN A 326 -2.61 -10.44 8.84
CA ASN A 326 -3.22 -11.64 8.22
C ASN A 326 -3.15 -11.59 6.71
N PHE A 327 -3.49 -10.44 6.07
CA PHE A 327 -3.32 -10.28 4.63
C PHE A 327 -1.86 -10.42 4.19
N ALA A 328 -0.89 -9.92 4.99
CA ALA A 328 0.52 -10.10 4.70
C ALA A 328 0.88 -11.61 4.64
N ASN A 329 0.43 -12.39 5.62
CA ASN A 329 0.62 -13.84 5.61
C ASN A 329 -0.09 -14.54 4.44
N GLU A 330 -1.31 -14.11 4.07
CA GLU A 330 -2.05 -14.66 2.93
C GLU A 330 -1.35 -14.39 1.59
N TYR A 331 -0.58 -13.31 1.50
CA TYR A 331 0.16 -12.92 0.30
C TYR A 331 1.63 -13.34 0.34
N ASP A 332 2.04 -14.21 1.27
CA ASP A 332 3.42 -14.66 1.46
C ASP A 332 4.40 -13.47 1.71
N ARG A 333 3.93 -12.46 2.45
CA ARG A 333 4.74 -11.32 2.85
C ARG A 333 5.20 -11.51 4.31
N GLN A 334 6.43 -11.09 4.58
CA GLN A 334 7.00 -11.22 5.92
C GLN A 334 6.21 -10.38 6.95
N VAL A 335 5.96 -10.96 8.13
CA VAL A 335 5.33 -10.25 9.25
C VAL A 335 6.34 -10.07 10.37
N PHE A 336 6.45 -8.84 10.86
CA PHE A 336 7.28 -8.44 11.99
C PHE A 336 6.37 -7.89 13.08
N ALA A 337 6.72 -8.15 14.34
CA ALA A 337 5.98 -7.61 15.47
C ALA A 337 6.94 -7.05 16.53
N VAL A 338 6.68 -5.81 16.92
CA VAL A 338 7.46 -5.14 17.95
C VAL A 338 7.03 -5.66 19.31
N PRO A 339 7.97 -6.13 20.16
CA PRO A 339 7.67 -6.57 21.51
C PRO A 339 7.29 -5.38 22.39
N GLY A 340 6.50 -5.63 23.41
CA GLY A 340 6.13 -4.63 24.38
C GLY A 340 5.96 -5.24 25.77
N ARG A 341 5.49 -4.45 26.72
CA ARG A 341 5.31 -4.93 28.10
C ARG A 341 4.30 -6.07 28.16
N ILE A 342 4.59 -7.12 28.93
CA ILE A 342 3.74 -8.31 29.05
C ILE A 342 2.39 -8.03 29.74
N ASP A 343 2.32 -6.98 30.57
CA ASP A 343 1.14 -6.53 31.27
C ASP A 343 0.27 -5.53 30.44
N SER A 344 0.81 -5.04 29.31
CA SER A 344 0.09 -4.08 28.46
C SER A 344 -0.91 -4.79 27.53
N PRO A 345 -2.19 -4.44 27.59
CA PRO A 345 -3.18 -4.95 26.62
C PRO A 345 -2.83 -4.61 25.16
N ARG A 346 -2.15 -3.46 24.93
CA ARG A 346 -1.75 -2.99 23.60
C ARG A 346 -0.61 -3.78 22.96
N SER A 347 0.11 -4.59 23.76
CA SER A 347 1.17 -5.47 23.27
C SER A 347 0.68 -6.90 22.99
N LYS A 348 -0.51 -7.27 23.47
CA LYS A 348 -1.01 -8.65 23.38
C LYS A 348 -1.16 -9.16 21.95
N GLY A 349 -1.57 -8.29 21.02
CA GLY A 349 -1.68 -8.65 19.59
C GLY A 349 -0.31 -8.89 18.95
N CYS A 350 0.70 -8.06 19.27
CA CYS A 350 2.08 -8.27 18.80
C CYS A 350 2.66 -9.55 19.38
N HIS A 351 2.44 -9.83 20.68
CA HIS A 351 2.89 -11.08 21.31
C HIS A 351 2.20 -12.31 20.71
N ASP A 352 0.94 -12.22 20.33
CA ASP A 352 0.22 -13.30 19.65
C ASP A 352 0.78 -13.56 18.26
N LEU A 353 1.09 -12.50 17.51
CA LEU A 353 1.76 -12.62 16.21
C LEU A 353 3.13 -13.29 16.32
N ILE A 354 3.96 -12.89 17.30
CA ILE A 354 5.28 -13.52 17.53
C ILE A 354 5.12 -15.00 17.84
N LYS A 355 4.16 -15.38 18.71
CA LYS A 355 3.87 -16.78 19.02
C LYS A 355 3.38 -17.59 17.82
N LYS A 356 2.79 -16.93 16.82
CA LYS A 356 2.31 -17.52 15.56
C LYS A 356 3.38 -17.53 14.46
N GLY A 357 4.60 -17.08 14.74
CA GLY A 357 5.72 -17.13 13.83
C GLY A 357 6.08 -15.79 13.16
N ALA A 358 5.44 -14.68 13.55
CA ALA A 358 5.93 -13.37 13.13
C ALA A 358 7.32 -13.12 13.71
N LYS A 359 8.22 -12.52 12.93
CA LYS A 359 9.56 -12.20 13.38
C LYS A 359 9.52 -11.11 14.46
N LEU A 360 10.21 -11.33 15.56
CA LEU A 360 10.40 -10.31 16.58
C LEU A 360 11.22 -9.17 16.00
N CYS A 361 10.77 -7.93 16.21
CA CYS A 361 11.41 -6.71 15.68
C CYS A 361 11.78 -5.78 16.83
N GLU A 362 13.07 -5.67 17.11
CA GLU A 362 13.64 -4.73 18.10
C GLU A 362 14.27 -3.51 17.42
N GLY A 363 14.57 -3.62 16.12
CA GLY A 363 15.20 -2.57 15.33
C GLY A 363 14.98 -2.71 13.82
N ALA A 364 15.41 -1.71 13.08
CA ALA A 364 15.34 -1.75 11.61
C ALA A 364 16.20 -2.86 11.02
N GLU A 365 17.26 -3.28 11.71
CA GLU A 365 18.16 -4.34 11.26
C GLU A 365 17.45 -5.70 11.16
N ASP A 366 16.51 -6.00 12.06
CA ASP A 366 15.70 -7.22 12.02
C ASP A 366 14.85 -7.29 10.73
N ILE A 367 14.43 -6.12 10.23
CA ILE A 367 13.66 -6.00 8.99
C ILE A 367 14.60 -6.10 7.78
N LEU A 368 15.70 -5.35 7.80
CA LEU A 368 16.64 -5.28 6.68
C LEU A 368 17.37 -6.61 6.43
N SER A 369 17.63 -7.38 7.48
CA SER A 369 18.26 -8.70 7.37
C SER A 369 17.42 -9.74 6.60
N GLU A 370 16.07 -9.61 6.64
CA GLU A 370 15.19 -10.47 5.82
C GLU A 370 15.26 -10.14 4.33
N PHE A 371 15.73 -8.95 3.98
CA PHE A 371 15.80 -8.46 2.61
C PHE A 371 17.23 -8.10 2.20
N GLU A 372 18.25 -8.80 2.74
CA GLU A 372 19.68 -8.51 2.47
C GLU A 372 20.03 -8.48 0.99
N TYR A 373 19.37 -9.28 0.16
CA TYR A 373 19.56 -9.29 -1.29
C TYR A 373 19.14 -7.97 -1.97
N LEU A 374 18.23 -7.21 -1.35
CA LEU A 374 17.81 -5.87 -1.82
C LEU A 374 18.61 -4.75 -1.14
N PHE A 375 19.01 -4.96 0.11
CA PHE A 375 19.66 -3.99 0.98
C PHE A 375 20.95 -4.58 1.58
N PRO A 376 21.97 -4.91 0.75
CA PRO A 376 23.19 -5.50 1.26
C PRO A 376 23.88 -4.56 2.25
N PRO A 377 24.46 -5.07 3.34
CA PRO A 377 25.11 -4.26 4.40
C PRO A 377 26.17 -3.31 3.85
N SER A 378 26.90 -3.71 2.80
CA SER A 378 27.94 -2.91 2.15
C SER A 378 27.43 -1.61 1.48
N ASN A 379 26.14 -1.56 1.12
CA ASN A 379 25.52 -0.42 0.43
C ASN A 379 24.66 0.43 1.36
N ARG A 380 24.56 0.06 2.63
CA ARG A 380 23.80 0.87 3.60
C ARG A 380 24.65 2.07 3.98
N PRO A 381 24.07 3.29 3.93
CA PRO A 381 24.73 4.43 4.55
C PRO A 381 24.96 4.08 6.03
N PRO A 382 26.06 4.55 6.65
CA PRO A 382 26.31 4.28 8.06
C PRO A 382 25.07 4.69 8.82
N SER A 383 24.52 3.78 9.64
CA SER A 383 23.45 4.12 10.56
C SER A 383 23.81 5.45 11.19
N PRO A 384 22.89 6.43 11.25
CA PRO A 384 23.14 7.58 12.08
C PRO A 384 23.32 7.00 13.49
N THR A 385 24.58 6.76 13.81
CA THR A 385 24.99 6.51 15.17
C THR A 385 24.35 7.63 15.96
N GLU A 386 23.78 7.33 17.11
CA GLU A 386 23.18 8.31 18.02
C GLU A 386 24.18 9.39 18.51
N THR A 387 25.25 9.58 17.80
CA THR A 387 26.13 10.75 17.74
C THR A 387 25.61 11.81 16.79
N GLY A 388 24.30 12.05 16.77
CA GLY A 388 23.80 13.40 16.57
C GLY A 388 24.27 14.17 17.78
N THR A 389 25.44 14.76 17.70
CA THR A 389 25.77 15.93 18.50
C THR A 389 24.61 16.89 18.32
N LEU A 390 23.63 16.83 19.25
CA LEU A 390 22.80 17.98 19.53
C LEU A 390 23.76 19.17 19.52
N PRO A 391 23.42 20.32 18.91
CA PRO A 391 24.25 21.49 19.02
C PRO A 391 24.61 21.58 20.48
N ALA A 392 25.90 21.67 20.79
CA ALA A 392 26.43 21.55 22.14
C ALA A 392 25.62 22.49 23.04
N LEU A 393 24.60 21.95 23.69
CA LEU A 393 23.86 22.69 24.71
C LEU A 393 24.89 22.89 25.82
N GLU A 394 25.36 24.13 25.93
CA GLU A 394 26.28 24.51 27.02
C GLU A 394 25.54 24.23 28.32
N LEU A 395 25.93 23.15 28.97
CA LEU A 395 25.45 22.79 30.30
C LEU A 395 26.30 23.58 31.31
N SER A 396 25.62 24.23 32.25
CA SER A 396 26.31 24.84 33.38
C SER A 396 27.06 23.79 34.19
N PRO A 397 28.08 24.15 34.98
CA PRO A 397 28.85 23.18 35.79
C PRO A 397 27.96 22.32 36.68
N ASN A 398 26.89 22.87 37.24
CA ASN A 398 25.96 22.15 38.09
C ASN A 398 25.08 21.16 37.28
N GLU A 399 24.62 21.58 36.09
CA GLU A 399 23.86 20.72 35.16
C GLU A 399 24.73 19.54 34.70
N GLN A 400 26.02 19.77 34.39
CA GLN A 400 26.95 18.70 34.00
C GLN A 400 27.13 17.67 35.11
N LYS A 401 27.28 18.13 36.36
CA LYS A 401 27.38 17.24 37.52
C LYS A 401 26.12 16.40 37.72
N VAL A 402 24.95 17.03 37.68
CA VAL A 402 23.67 16.33 37.83
C VAL A 402 23.43 15.37 36.65
N PHE A 403 23.66 15.81 35.43
CA PHE A 403 23.49 14.98 34.23
C PHE A 403 24.43 13.77 34.22
N GLY A 404 25.65 13.92 34.76
CA GLY A 404 26.62 12.84 34.93
C GLY A 404 26.19 11.77 35.95
N THR A 405 25.34 12.13 36.92
CA THR A 405 24.82 11.15 37.91
C THR A 405 23.66 10.33 37.42
N LEU A 406 22.97 10.80 36.39
CA LEU A 406 21.82 10.14 35.80
C LEU A 406 22.29 9.07 34.80
N GLY A 407 21.77 7.87 34.94
CA GLY A 407 21.94 6.75 34.00
C GLY A 407 20.69 6.53 33.16
N ASN A 408 20.57 5.35 32.59
CA ASN A 408 19.36 4.88 31.89
C ASN A 408 18.29 4.34 32.85
N GLU A 409 18.62 4.25 34.15
CA GLU A 409 17.71 3.79 35.20
C GLU A 409 17.09 4.98 35.92
N GLU A 410 15.92 4.76 36.50
CA GLU A 410 15.21 5.75 37.29
C GLU A 410 15.98 6.01 38.59
N ILE A 411 16.25 7.25 38.93
CA ILE A 411 16.97 7.65 40.12
C ILE A 411 16.17 8.67 40.94
N SER A 412 16.18 8.55 42.27
CA SER A 412 15.49 9.49 43.14
C SER A 412 16.22 10.83 43.23
N ILE A 413 15.51 11.92 43.53
CA ILE A 413 16.12 13.23 43.75
C ILE A 413 17.14 13.17 44.88
N ASP A 414 16.93 12.38 45.93
CA ASP A 414 17.84 12.25 47.07
C ASP A 414 19.14 11.56 46.66
N ASP A 415 19.07 10.59 45.76
CA ASP A 415 20.26 9.94 45.21
C ASP A 415 21.04 10.84 44.28
N VAL A 416 20.32 11.67 43.47
CA VAL A 416 20.95 12.68 42.62
C VAL A 416 21.71 13.71 43.47
N ILE A 417 21.13 14.20 44.58
CA ILE A 417 21.77 15.13 45.49
C ILE A 417 23.02 14.49 46.09
N ARG A 418 22.92 13.25 46.58
CA ARG A 418 24.03 12.53 47.18
C ARG A 418 25.17 12.30 46.19
N ARG A 419 24.86 11.84 44.97
CA ARG A 419 25.89 11.52 43.96
C ARG A 419 26.51 12.76 43.33
N SER A 420 25.73 13.83 43.13
CA SER A 420 26.24 15.08 42.57
C SER A 420 27.06 15.91 43.57
N SER A 421 26.93 15.63 44.85
CA SER A 421 27.54 16.39 45.97
C SER A 421 27.13 17.90 45.90
N LEU A 422 25.97 18.22 45.38
CA LEU A 422 25.42 19.56 45.33
C LEU A 422 24.42 19.78 46.47
N PRO A 423 24.28 21.04 46.95
CA PRO A 423 23.17 21.40 47.84
C PRO A 423 21.82 21.11 47.17
N SER A 424 20.81 20.69 47.97
CA SER A 424 19.49 20.31 47.44
C SER A 424 18.86 21.36 46.58
N SER A 425 19.01 22.64 46.87
CA SER A 425 18.52 23.76 46.07
C SER A 425 19.23 23.81 44.72
N ALA A 426 20.54 23.67 44.66
CA ALA A 426 21.31 23.71 43.43
C ALA A 426 21.00 22.48 42.51
N ALA A 427 20.86 21.28 43.11
CA ALA A 427 20.47 20.08 42.41
C ALA A 427 19.04 20.18 41.81
N SER A 428 18.09 20.73 42.58
CA SER A 428 16.70 20.93 42.09
C SER A 428 16.64 21.92 40.94
N VAL A 429 17.38 23.02 40.99
CA VAL A 429 17.46 24.01 39.90
C VAL A 429 18.09 23.37 38.66
N ALA A 430 19.17 22.60 38.82
CA ALA A 430 19.83 21.93 37.71
C ALA A 430 18.92 20.86 37.08
N LEU A 431 18.17 20.09 37.89
CA LEU A 431 17.17 19.11 37.39
C LEU A 431 16.06 19.79 36.59
N LEU A 432 15.50 20.89 37.12
CA LEU A 432 14.46 21.66 36.40
C LEU A 432 14.99 22.22 35.07
N SER A 433 16.20 22.77 35.06
CA SER A 433 16.82 23.28 33.86
C SER A 433 17.09 22.19 32.82
N LEU A 434 17.58 21.03 33.25
CA LEU A 434 17.78 19.87 32.39
C LEU A 434 16.45 19.32 31.83
N GLU A 435 15.38 19.36 32.62
CA GLU A 435 14.05 18.99 32.17
C GLU A 435 13.50 19.98 31.14
N MET A 436 13.65 21.29 31.37
CA MET A 436 13.30 22.33 30.39
C MET A 436 14.12 22.20 29.10
N LYS A 437 15.38 21.79 29.18
CA LYS A 437 16.25 21.45 28.04
C LYS A 437 15.88 20.09 27.40
N ARG A 438 14.87 19.39 27.95
CA ARG A 438 14.42 18.06 27.50
C ARG A 438 15.49 16.97 27.52
N LEU A 439 16.50 17.13 28.33
CA LEU A 439 17.60 16.16 28.51
C LEU A 439 17.24 15.07 29.52
N ILE A 440 16.31 15.37 30.43
CA ILE A 440 15.79 14.45 31.43
C ILE A 440 14.27 14.58 31.53
N ARG A 441 13.64 13.63 32.20
CA ARG A 441 12.20 13.65 32.52
C ARG A 441 11.97 13.28 33.97
N GLN A 442 11.10 14.04 34.64
CA GLN A 442 10.61 13.70 35.95
C GLN A 442 9.49 12.65 35.87
N LEU A 443 9.56 11.65 36.72
CA LEU A 443 8.55 10.60 36.90
C LEU A 443 7.83 10.76 38.25
N PRO A 444 6.64 10.14 38.44
CA PRO A 444 5.94 10.12 39.72
C PRO A 444 6.86 9.64 40.85
N GLY A 445 6.77 10.27 42.05
CA GLY A 445 7.61 9.96 43.16
C GLY A 445 8.96 10.69 43.18
N LYS A 446 9.10 11.80 42.45
CA LYS A 446 10.35 12.58 42.32
C LYS A 446 11.54 11.73 41.81
N MET A 447 11.24 10.81 40.92
CA MET A 447 12.21 10.05 40.17
C MET A 447 12.60 10.77 38.89
N PHE A 448 13.83 10.62 38.43
CA PHE A 448 14.36 11.24 37.22
C PHE A 448 15.05 10.20 36.33
N VAL A 449 14.93 10.35 35.02
CA VAL A 449 15.58 9.51 34.02
C VAL A 449 16.07 10.35 32.84
N LYS A 450 17.18 9.97 32.22
CA LYS A 450 17.63 10.61 30.98
C LYS A 450 16.60 10.39 29.85
N ASN A 451 16.30 11.45 29.09
CA ASN A 451 15.64 11.27 27.81
C ASN A 451 16.65 10.66 26.84
N ARG A 452 16.24 9.60 26.20
CA ARG A 452 17.00 8.95 25.11
C ARG A 452 16.89 9.70 23.83
#